data_101a31541e21dde3cbfa91d91ffb71ae
#
_entry.id   101a31541e21dde3cbfa91d91ffb71ae
#
_cell.length_a   1.000
_cell.length_b   1.000
_cell.length_c   1.000
_cell.angle_alpha   90.00
_cell.angle_beta   90.00
_cell.angle_gamma   90.00
#
_symmetry.space_group_name_H-M   'P 1'
#
loop_
_entity.id
_entity.type
_entity.pdbx_description
1 polymer ?
#
loop_
_entity_poly.entity_id
_entity_poly.type
_entity_poly.pdbx_seq_one_letter_code
_entity_poly.pdbx_strand_id
1 'polypeptide(L)'
;MKGPDVLVLGGGVLGLGSAWRLASAGLAVQVLERNPQFAREASWASAGMIGAQSEAMEDDAYFAATLSSRDRWGAFARELGQASGLDFGYHPDGCIHLAFGASFERRLESKYLWQKRRAGTVTRIEGAELRDRFPMLGPRVSCAYFADGDQWVDNELLGPALEQACRAAGVELSAGVDAEGLSTAGGRWTVEASDGRKFSAPQLLLAPGAWVQGIADKVLPQLEVLKGFPVKGQMMELKVPAGLLPSVPVHAENVYLVPRGLDRLLVGATVETVGFDKRVTAEGLEYLLYNAFETVPDLRGCEVTRSWAGLRPGSPDGWPVVGGAPLPGLHFALGAFRRGILLCPLVAEAAAASVLGQPLPEEARPFAWNRVKVPAGV
;
A
#
# COMPACT_ATOMS: atom_id res chain seq x y z
N MET A 1 -11.71 18.66 -29.13
CA MET A 1 -11.17 18.79 -27.76
C MET A 1 -9.73 18.29 -27.77
N LYS A 2 -8.81 18.94 -27.08
CA LYS A 2 -7.42 18.44 -26.90
C LYS A 2 -7.49 17.19 -26.05
N GLY A 3 -6.89 16.10 -26.51
CA GLY A 3 -6.83 14.85 -25.71
C GLY A 3 -6.00 15.03 -24.44
N PRO A 4 -5.95 14.00 -23.54
CA PRO A 4 -5.17 14.07 -22.31
C PRO A 4 -3.66 14.25 -22.60
N ASP A 5 -2.98 14.94 -21.68
CA ASP A 5 -1.53 15.04 -21.69
C ASP A 5 -0.89 13.74 -21.13
N VAL A 6 -1.59 13.07 -20.19
CA VAL A 6 -1.12 11.84 -19.53
C VAL A 6 -2.23 10.82 -19.43
N LEU A 7 -1.95 9.57 -19.83
CA LEU A 7 -2.73 8.39 -19.44
C LEU A 7 -2.11 7.76 -18.20
N VAL A 8 -2.95 7.39 -17.24
CA VAL A 8 -2.55 6.59 -16.08
C VAL A 8 -3.24 5.23 -16.19
N LEU A 9 -2.48 4.15 -16.32
CA LEU A 9 -3.00 2.80 -16.41
C LEU A 9 -2.98 2.12 -15.05
N GLY A 10 -4.17 1.95 -14.46
CA GLY A 10 -4.42 1.41 -13.13
C GLY A 10 -4.93 2.46 -12.14
N GLY A 11 -6.12 2.23 -11.61
CA GLY A 11 -6.85 3.10 -10.68
C GLY A 11 -6.74 2.69 -9.22
N GLY A 12 -5.61 2.10 -8.80
CA GLY A 12 -5.27 1.86 -7.39
C GLY A 12 -4.77 3.15 -6.70
N VAL A 13 -4.43 3.07 -5.40
CA VAL A 13 -3.98 4.25 -4.62
C VAL A 13 -2.78 4.95 -5.24
N LEU A 14 -1.83 4.22 -5.86
CA LEU A 14 -0.67 4.81 -6.52
C LEU A 14 -1.07 5.54 -7.80
N GLY A 15 -1.94 4.93 -8.61
CA GLY A 15 -2.43 5.55 -9.84
C GLY A 15 -3.29 6.78 -9.58
N LEU A 16 -4.27 6.67 -8.69
CA LEU A 16 -5.15 7.80 -8.33
C LEU A 16 -4.36 8.93 -7.64
N GLY A 17 -3.48 8.60 -6.68
CA GLY A 17 -2.64 9.59 -6.01
C GLY A 17 -1.74 10.34 -6.99
N SER A 18 -1.13 9.62 -7.95
CA SER A 18 -0.32 10.22 -9.02
C SER A 18 -1.15 11.08 -9.96
N ALA A 19 -2.33 10.60 -10.38
CA ALA A 19 -3.23 11.33 -11.27
C ALA A 19 -3.71 12.64 -10.61
N TRP A 20 -4.05 12.58 -9.34
CA TRP A 20 -4.44 13.78 -8.59
C TRP A 20 -3.30 14.80 -8.52
N ARG A 21 -2.07 14.41 -8.22
CA ARG A 21 -0.90 15.30 -8.20
C ARG A 21 -0.60 15.89 -9.59
N LEU A 22 -0.69 15.09 -10.65
CA LEU A 22 -0.50 15.55 -12.02
C LEU A 22 -1.56 16.58 -12.43
N ALA A 23 -2.83 16.33 -12.13
CA ALA A 23 -3.91 17.27 -12.42
C ALA A 23 -3.78 18.56 -11.59
N SER A 24 -3.37 18.46 -10.32
CA SER A 24 -3.07 19.61 -9.46
C SER A 24 -1.90 20.44 -9.99
N ALA A 25 -1.00 19.84 -10.78
CA ALA A 25 0.07 20.55 -11.50
C ALA A 25 -0.37 21.13 -12.85
N GLY A 26 -1.67 21.04 -13.21
CA GLY A 26 -2.26 21.65 -14.40
C GLY A 26 -2.27 20.78 -15.66
N LEU A 27 -1.97 19.47 -15.55
CA LEU A 27 -2.02 18.56 -16.70
C LEU A 27 -3.43 17.98 -16.88
N ALA A 28 -3.82 17.75 -18.14
CA ALA A 28 -5.02 16.98 -18.49
C ALA A 28 -4.71 15.49 -18.32
N VAL A 29 -5.35 14.83 -17.35
CA VAL A 29 -5.07 13.45 -16.98
C VAL A 29 -6.30 12.56 -17.18
N GLN A 30 -6.09 11.37 -17.76
CA GLN A 30 -7.11 10.32 -17.83
C GLN A 30 -6.59 9.04 -17.15
N VAL A 31 -7.38 8.49 -16.21
CA VAL A 31 -7.09 7.21 -15.55
C VAL A 31 -7.91 6.10 -16.19
N LEU A 32 -7.26 5.00 -16.54
CA LEU A 32 -7.88 3.80 -17.09
C LEU A 32 -7.83 2.69 -16.02
N GLU A 33 -8.98 2.18 -15.60
CA GLU A 33 -9.11 1.12 -14.61
C GLU A 33 -9.89 -0.05 -15.16
N ARG A 34 -9.39 -1.27 -14.97
CA ARG A 34 -10.02 -2.50 -15.45
C ARG A 34 -11.33 -2.83 -14.74
N ASN A 35 -11.36 -2.65 -13.43
CA ASN A 35 -12.55 -2.90 -12.63
C ASN A 35 -13.64 -1.84 -12.89
N PRO A 36 -14.91 -2.15 -12.62
CA PRO A 36 -15.99 -1.17 -12.70
C PRO A 36 -15.92 -0.08 -11.62
N GLN A 37 -15.06 -0.25 -10.61
CA GLN A 37 -14.82 0.69 -9.52
C GLN A 37 -13.33 0.87 -9.30
N PHE A 38 -12.91 2.06 -8.89
CA PHE A 38 -11.52 2.38 -8.58
C PHE A 38 -11.08 1.83 -7.22
N ALA A 39 -9.77 1.62 -7.07
CA ALA A 39 -9.09 1.15 -5.85
C ALA A 39 -9.61 -0.18 -5.26
N ARG A 40 -10.25 -1.07 -6.03
CA ARG A 40 -10.93 -2.29 -5.55
C ARG A 40 -10.06 -3.54 -5.47
N GLU A 41 -8.79 -3.46 -5.83
CA GLU A 41 -7.82 -4.56 -5.72
C GLU A 41 -6.99 -4.46 -4.42
N ALA A 42 -5.67 -4.53 -4.49
CA ALA A 42 -4.77 -4.50 -3.33
C ALA A 42 -5.03 -3.31 -2.39
N SER A 43 -5.43 -2.17 -2.92
CA SER A 43 -5.73 -0.96 -2.15
C SER A 43 -6.89 -1.16 -1.18
N TRP A 44 -8.00 -1.72 -1.67
CA TRP A 44 -9.16 -2.03 -0.85
C TRP A 44 -8.92 -3.24 0.07
N ALA A 45 -8.22 -4.26 -0.44
CA ALA A 45 -8.00 -5.50 0.31
C ALA A 45 -6.95 -5.39 1.42
N SER A 46 -6.28 -4.26 1.55
CA SER A 46 -5.24 -4.02 2.56
C SER A 46 -5.83 -3.68 3.94
N ALA A 47 -4.95 -3.39 4.90
CA ALA A 47 -5.34 -2.94 6.24
C ALA A 47 -5.05 -1.46 6.51
N GLY A 48 -4.66 -0.68 5.52
CA GLY A 48 -4.48 0.76 5.66
C GLY A 48 -3.29 1.20 6.53
N MET A 49 -2.36 0.31 6.85
CA MET A 49 -1.22 0.65 7.70
C MET A 49 -0.20 1.54 6.97
N ILE A 50 0.30 2.54 7.68
CA ILE A 50 1.36 3.47 7.29
C ILE A 50 2.53 3.23 8.25
N GLY A 51 2.99 1.97 8.28
CA GLY A 51 3.92 1.43 9.25
C GLY A 51 5.36 1.47 8.76
N ALA A 52 6.00 2.63 8.73
CA ALA A 52 7.38 2.75 8.30
C ALA A 52 8.34 2.01 9.26
N GLN A 53 8.13 2.16 10.56
CA GLN A 53 8.94 1.53 11.60
C GLN A 53 8.54 0.06 11.81
N SER A 54 7.25 -0.22 11.85
CA SER A 54 6.72 -1.57 12.09
C SER A 54 7.07 -2.53 10.97
N GLU A 55 7.14 -2.09 9.72
CA GLU A 55 7.45 -2.95 8.58
C GLU A 55 8.93 -2.91 8.13
N ALA A 56 9.78 -2.11 8.78
CA ALA A 56 11.19 -2.04 8.44
C ALA A 56 11.90 -3.36 8.78
N MET A 57 12.75 -3.82 7.86
CA MET A 57 13.57 -5.03 8.03
C MET A 57 15.05 -4.68 8.23
N GLU A 58 15.53 -3.64 7.56
CA GLU A 58 16.93 -3.20 7.52
C GLU A 58 17.05 -1.69 7.54
N ASP A 59 18.24 -1.19 7.88
CA ASP A 59 18.60 0.23 7.82
C ASP A 59 19.18 0.55 6.43
N ASP A 60 18.29 0.66 5.46
CA ASP A 60 18.63 0.87 4.06
C ASP A 60 17.94 2.11 3.45
N ALA A 61 18.15 2.33 2.16
CA ALA A 61 17.49 3.41 1.42
C ALA A 61 15.97 3.20 1.31
N TYR A 62 15.48 1.95 1.36
CA TYR A 62 14.06 1.68 1.37
C TYR A 62 13.41 2.15 2.68
N PHE A 63 14.06 1.87 3.81
CA PHE A 63 13.59 2.39 5.10
C PHE A 63 13.57 3.92 5.11
N ALA A 64 14.64 4.57 4.61
CA ALA A 64 14.67 6.03 4.50
C ALA A 64 13.49 6.57 3.66
N ALA A 65 13.18 5.94 2.55
CA ALA A 65 12.05 6.30 1.70
C ALA A 65 10.69 6.08 2.38
N THR A 66 10.52 4.99 3.14
CA THR A 66 9.28 4.74 3.89
C THR A 66 9.07 5.76 4.99
N LEU A 67 10.12 6.15 5.72
CA LEU A 67 10.05 7.23 6.71
C LEU A 67 9.65 8.56 6.05
N SER A 68 10.34 8.92 4.98
CA SER A 68 10.05 10.16 4.24
C SER A 68 8.62 10.19 3.71
N SER A 69 8.09 9.05 3.24
CA SER A 69 6.70 8.96 2.80
C SER A 69 5.71 9.06 3.96
N ARG A 70 5.99 8.39 5.08
CA ARG A 70 5.20 8.49 6.30
C ARG A 70 5.09 9.95 6.77
N ASP A 71 6.21 10.66 6.80
CA ASP A 71 6.25 12.05 7.28
C ASP A 71 5.45 13.02 6.37
N ARG A 72 5.27 12.65 5.09
CA ARG A 72 4.38 13.38 4.14
C ARG A 72 2.90 13.13 4.37
N TRP A 73 2.53 12.03 5.04
CA TRP A 73 1.13 11.64 5.17
C TRP A 73 0.25 12.68 5.85
N GLY A 74 0.75 13.36 6.89
CA GLY A 74 -0.05 14.40 7.58
C GLY A 74 -0.45 15.56 6.67
N ALA A 75 0.44 16.02 5.79
CA ALA A 75 0.13 17.04 4.78
C ALA A 75 -0.78 16.47 3.68
N PHE A 76 -0.43 15.30 3.16
CA PHE A 76 -1.21 14.61 2.12
C PHE A 76 -2.66 14.37 2.57
N ALA A 77 -2.87 13.93 3.83
CA ALA A 77 -4.20 13.68 4.36
C ALA A 77 -5.05 14.95 4.47
N ARG A 78 -4.47 16.05 4.93
CA ARG A 78 -5.16 17.34 4.99
C ARG A 78 -5.57 17.82 3.59
N GLU A 79 -4.64 17.79 2.63
CA GLU A 79 -4.90 18.20 1.24
C GLU A 79 -5.96 17.32 0.58
N LEU A 80 -5.88 15.99 0.79
CA LEU A 80 -6.85 15.04 0.25
C LEU A 80 -8.24 15.27 0.85
N GLY A 81 -8.33 15.47 2.16
CA GLY A 81 -9.59 15.78 2.84
C GLY A 81 -10.23 17.07 2.31
N GLN A 82 -9.43 18.11 2.09
CA GLN A 82 -9.90 19.37 1.49
C GLN A 82 -10.36 19.18 0.04
N ALA A 83 -9.59 18.48 -0.79
CA ALA A 83 -9.88 18.28 -2.20
C ALA A 83 -11.09 17.36 -2.42
N SER A 84 -11.25 16.32 -1.60
CA SER A 84 -12.35 15.36 -1.71
C SER A 84 -13.61 15.78 -0.97
N GLY A 85 -13.49 16.58 0.08
CA GLY A 85 -14.57 16.87 1.02
C GLY A 85 -14.96 15.67 1.91
N LEU A 86 -14.12 14.61 1.96
CA LEU A 86 -14.40 13.36 2.69
C LEU A 86 -13.42 13.16 3.83
N ASP A 87 -13.93 12.67 4.96
CA ASP A 87 -13.12 12.06 6.01
C ASP A 87 -12.87 10.59 5.62
N PHE A 88 -11.60 10.21 5.55
CA PHE A 88 -11.17 8.84 5.21
C PHE A 88 -10.43 8.15 6.36
N GLY A 89 -10.63 8.63 7.59
CA GLY A 89 -10.13 7.98 8.80
C GLY A 89 -8.61 7.90 8.87
N TYR A 90 -7.92 9.03 8.71
CA TYR A 90 -6.48 9.11 8.92
C TYR A 90 -6.16 9.26 10.41
N HIS A 91 -5.31 8.36 10.93
CA HIS A 91 -4.93 8.25 12.33
C HIS A 91 -3.40 8.27 12.49
N PRO A 92 -2.83 9.32 13.08
CA PRO A 92 -1.40 9.41 13.39
C PRO A 92 -1.07 8.88 14.80
N ASP A 93 -1.75 7.84 15.27
CA ASP A 93 -1.79 7.45 16.68
C ASP A 93 -0.79 6.35 17.04
N GLY A 94 0.09 5.98 16.12
CA GLY A 94 1.07 4.92 16.30
C GLY A 94 0.53 3.51 16.05
N CYS A 95 1.39 2.54 16.32
CA CYS A 95 1.03 1.12 16.38
C CYS A 95 1.87 0.37 17.42
N ILE A 96 1.46 -0.84 17.81
CA ILE A 96 2.24 -1.68 18.73
C ILE A 96 2.68 -2.97 18.06
N HIS A 97 3.89 -3.41 18.41
CA HIS A 97 4.43 -4.73 18.10
C HIS A 97 4.51 -5.56 19.37
N LEU A 98 3.85 -6.71 19.37
CA LEU A 98 3.80 -7.61 20.53
C LEU A 98 4.94 -8.61 20.49
N ALA A 99 5.54 -8.89 21.63
CA ALA A 99 6.48 -9.99 21.82
C ALA A 99 5.83 -11.17 22.55
N PHE A 100 6.09 -12.37 22.03
CA PHE A 100 5.64 -13.65 22.59
C PHE A 100 6.86 -14.46 23.02
N GLY A 101 7.34 -14.18 24.24
CA GLY A 101 8.50 -14.84 24.82
C GLY A 101 9.85 -14.28 24.34
N ALA A 102 10.91 -14.73 25.04
CA ALA A 102 12.24 -14.11 25.01
C ALA A 102 12.93 -14.09 23.63
N SER A 103 12.66 -15.06 22.76
CA SER A 103 13.29 -15.09 21.43
C SER A 103 12.75 -13.99 20.52
N PHE A 104 11.43 -13.82 20.51
CA PHE A 104 10.78 -12.78 19.71
C PHE A 104 11.05 -11.38 20.28
N GLU A 105 11.08 -11.27 21.61
CA GLU A 105 11.45 -10.02 22.30
C GLU A 105 12.84 -9.55 21.88
N ARG A 106 13.87 -10.40 21.89
CA ARG A 106 15.21 -10.03 21.41
C ARG A 106 15.24 -9.58 19.96
N ARG A 107 14.43 -10.21 19.08
CA ARG A 107 14.31 -9.77 17.68
C ARG A 107 13.72 -8.36 17.56
N LEU A 108 12.65 -8.08 18.30
CA LEU A 108 12.04 -6.74 18.30
C LEU A 108 12.96 -5.70 18.94
N GLU A 109 13.62 -6.02 20.04
CA GLU A 109 14.59 -5.15 20.69
C GLU A 109 15.73 -4.79 19.72
N SER A 110 16.33 -5.79 19.07
CA SER A 110 17.36 -5.55 18.05
C SER A 110 16.87 -4.66 16.91
N LYS A 111 15.65 -4.93 16.41
CA LYS A 111 15.01 -4.13 15.37
C LYS A 111 14.86 -2.65 15.78
N TYR A 112 14.38 -2.40 16.98
CA TYR A 112 14.11 -1.03 17.42
C TYR A 112 15.36 -0.29 17.95
N LEU A 113 16.40 -1.01 18.36
CA LEU A 113 17.67 -0.40 18.75
C LEU A 113 18.35 0.35 17.59
N TRP A 114 18.37 -0.20 16.38
CA TRP A 114 18.95 0.52 15.25
C TRP A 114 18.03 1.63 14.75
N GLN A 115 16.71 1.48 14.84
CA GLN A 115 15.74 2.50 14.44
C GLN A 115 15.82 3.76 15.29
N LYS A 116 16.09 3.64 16.59
CA LYS A 116 16.30 4.80 17.50
C LYS A 116 17.33 5.79 16.99
N ARG A 117 18.30 5.34 16.20
CA ARG A 117 19.35 6.19 15.63
C ARG A 117 18.88 7.02 14.43
N ARG A 118 17.78 6.61 13.80
CA ARG A 118 17.32 7.20 12.54
C ARG A 118 16.00 7.96 12.63
N ALA A 119 15.04 7.52 13.41
CA ALA A 119 13.69 7.86 13.00
C ALA A 119 12.63 7.84 14.04
N GLY A 120 12.91 8.15 15.23
CA GLY A 120 11.82 8.37 16.15
C GLY A 120 11.75 7.43 17.33
N THR A 121 10.82 7.74 18.16
CA THR A 121 10.58 7.11 19.44
C THR A 121 9.91 5.76 19.24
N VAL A 122 10.53 4.75 19.82
CA VAL A 122 9.90 3.46 20.07
C VAL A 122 9.98 3.21 21.56
N THR A 123 8.84 3.06 22.19
CA THR A 123 8.73 2.86 23.64
C THR A 123 8.42 1.40 23.92
N ARG A 124 9.22 0.76 24.77
CA ARG A 124 8.91 -0.56 25.29
C ARG A 124 7.88 -0.44 26.41
N ILE A 125 6.83 -1.25 26.34
CA ILE A 125 5.73 -1.30 27.30
C ILE A 125 5.64 -2.72 27.84
N GLU A 126 5.60 -2.88 29.15
CA GLU A 126 5.55 -4.21 29.78
C GLU A 126 4.82 -4.18 31.14
N GLY A 127 4.62 -5.36 31.73
CA GLY A 127 4.06 -5.49 33.06
C GLY A 127 2.66 -4.87 33.21
N ALA A 128 2.47 -4.08 34.28
CA ALA A 128 1.19 -3.45 34.58
C ALA A 128 0.78 -2.45 33.50
N GLU A 129 1.70 -1.62 33.00
CA GLU A 129 1.41 -0.64 31.96
C GLU A 129 0.84 -1.29 30.69
N LEU A 130 1.39 -2.43 30.26
CA LEU A 130 0.88 -3.15 29.10
C LEU A 130 -0.55 -3.63 29.33
N ARG A 131 -0.85 -4.15 30.52
CA ARG A 131 -2.18 -4.68 30.88
C ARG A 131 -3.21 -3.58 31.04
N ASP A 132 -2.81 -2.44 31.56
CA ASP A 132 -3.69 -1.27 31.73
C ASP A 132 -4.05 -0.64 30.38
N ARG A 133 -3.09 -0.51 29.47
CA ARG A 133 -3.32 0.08 28.14
C ARG A 133 -3.99 -0.88 27.16
N PHE A 134 -3.73 -2.18 27.27
CA PHE A 134 -4.21 -3.21 26.35
C PHE A 134 -4.74 -4.43 27.12
N PRO A 135 -5.83 -4.27 27.89
CA PRO A 135 -6.34 -5.34 28.78
C PRO A 135 -6.84 -6.58 28.04
N MET A 136 -7.15 -6.44 26.72
CA MET A 136 -7.61 -7.54 25.88
C MET A 136 -6.48 -8.53 25.50
N LEU A 137 -5.22 -8.15 25.64
CA LEU A 137 -4.09 -8.98 25.21
C LEU A 137 -3.97 -10.26 26.04
N GLY A 138 -3.72 -11.36 25.35
CA GLY A 138 -3.51 -12.67 25.97
C GLY A 138 -2.32 -12.71 26.92
N PRO A 139 -2.32 -13.64 27.90
CA PRO A 139 -1.28 -13.71 28.94
C PRO A 139 0.11 -14.08 28.40
N ARG A 140 0.20 -14.64 27.18
CA ARG A 140 1.47 -15.00 26.53
C ARG A 140 2.24 -13.79 25.99
N VAL A 141 1.61 -12.62 25.88
CA VAL A 141 2.29 -11.39 25.46
C VAL A 141 3.18 -10.91 26.60
N SER A 142 4.49 -10.95 26.40
CA SER A 142 5.49 -10.59 27.43
C SER A 142 5.73 -9.08 27.50
N CYS A 143 5.83 -8.44 26.36
CA CYS A 143 5.96 -6.97 26.24
C CYS A 143 5.46 -6.49 24.87
N ALA A 144 5.39 -5.18 24.69
CA ALA A 144 5.12 -4.54 23.42
C ALA A 144 6.13 -3.42 23.14
N TYR A 145 6.30 -3.09 21.87
CA TYR A 145 7.04 -1.94 21.40
C TYR A 145 6.09 -1.00 20.68
N PHE A 146 5.88 0.17 21.22
CA PHE A 146 5.02 1.20 20.66
C PHE A 146 5.83 2.11 19.74
N ALA A 147 5.51 2.08 18.45
CA ALA A 147 6.06 2.96 17.42
C ALA A 147 5.09 4.14 17.23
N ASP A 148 5.37 5.25 17.89
CA ASP A 148 4.49 6.44 17.93
C ASP A 148 4.45 7.20 16.60
N GLY A 149 5.48 7.08 15.78
CA GLY A 149 5.55 7.70 14.47
C GLY A 149 4.76 6.94 13.39
N ASP A 150 4.41 5.67 13.59
CA ASP A 150 3.60 4.94 12.63
C ASP A 150 2.15 5.41 12.65
N GLN A 151 1.45 5.24 11.53
CA GLN A 151 0.13 5.82 11.30
C GLN A 151 -0.74 4.78 10.59
N TRP A 152 -2.01 5.07 10.43
CA TRP A 152 -2.92 4.22 9.67
C TRP A 152 -4.10 5.01 9.10
N VAL A 153 -4.81 4.41 8.16
CA VAL A 153 -5.95 5.03 7.47
C VAL A 153 -7.02 3.97 7.23
N ASP A 154 -8.28 4.37 7.15
CA ASP A 154 -9.30 3.46 6.62
C ASP A 154 -9.15 3.35 5.10
N ASN A 155 -8.55 2.24 4.68
CA ASN A 155 -8.26 1.98 3.26
C ASN A 155 -9.51 1.83 2.40
N GLU A 156 -10.65 1.48 3.00
CA GLU A 156 -11.93 1.38 2.29
C GLU A 156 -12.49 2.78 1.95
N LEU A 157 -12.15 3.78 2.75
CA LEU A 157 -12.53 5.19 2.54
C LEU A 157 -11.47 5.96 1.73
N LEU A 158 -10.20 5.57 1.80
CA LEU A 158 -9.11 6.24 1.08
C LEU A 158 -9.30 6.19 -0.44
N GLY A 159 -9.72 5.04 -0.99
CA GLY A 159 -9.99 4.91 -2.43
C GLY A 159 -11.04 5.90 -2.94
N PRO A 160 -12.24 5.95 -2.34
CA PRO A 160 -13.26 6.95 -2.65
C PRO A 160 -12.79 8.40 -2.49
N ALA A 161 -12.00 8.71 -1.46
CA ALA A 161 -11.45 10.06 -1.27
C ALA A 161 -10.50 10.46 -2.40
N LEU A 162 -9.59 9.57 -2.81
CA LEU A 162 -8.70 9.80 -3.95
C LEU A 162 -9.48 9.94 -5.27
N GLU A 163 -10.50 9.10 -5.49
CA GLU A 163 -11.37 9.20 -6.66
C GLU A 163 -12.06 10.57 -6.71
N GLN A 164 -12.64 11.02 -5.59
CA GLN A 164 -13.32 12.30 -5.50
C GLN A 164 -12.36 13.48 -5.71
N ALA A 165 -11.16 13.42 -5.12
CA ALA A 165 -10.12 14.44 -5.34
C ALA A 165 -9.66 14.49 -6.80
N CYS A 166 -9.53 13.36 -7.48
CA CYS A 166 -9.28 13.29 -8.92
C CYS A 166 -10.40 13.98 -9.72
N ARG A 167 -11.67 13.69 -9.43
CA ARG A 167 -12.82 14.32 -10.09
C ARG A 167 -12.84 15.83 -9.87
N ALA A 168 -12.61 16.28 -8.64
CA ALA A 168 -12.54 17.70 -8.31
C ALA A 168 -11.41 18.43 -9.03
N ALA A 169 -10.28 17.74 -9.28
CA ALA A 169 -9.14 18.26 -10.05
C ALA A 169 -9.32 18.15 -11.58
N GLY A 170 -10.45 17.65 -12.07
CA GLY A 170 -10.74 17.53 -13.51
C GLY A 170 -10.10 16.30 -14.18
N VAL A 171 -9.68 15.30 -13.42
CA VAL A 171 -9.19 14.01 -13.98
C VAL A 171 -10.34 13.26 -14.63
N GLU A 172 -10.15 12.80 -15.86
CA GLU A 172 -11.07 11.88 -16.52
C GLU A 172 -10.88 10.46 -15.98
N LEU A 173 -11.94 9.87 -15.43
CA LEU A 173 -11.91 8.55 -14.82
C LEU A 173 -12.69 7.56 -15.66
N SER A 174 -12.00 6.60 -16.28
CA SER A 174 -12.55 5.57 -17.17
C SER A 174 -12.42 4.19 -16.53
N ALA A 175 -13.50 3.73 -15.91
CA ALA A 175 -13.62 2.39 -15.36
C ALA A 175 -14.06 1.37 -16.42
N GLY A 176 -13.82 0.05 -16.19
CA GLY A 176 -14.15 -1.00 -17.13
C GLY A 176 -13.27 -0.96 -18.40
N VAL A 177 -12.03 -0.54 -18.28
CA VAL A 177 -11.04 -0.51 -19.37
C VAL A 177 -9.98 -1.57 -19.12
N ASP A 178 -10.16 -2.75 -19.69
CA ASP A 178 -9.16 -3.83 -19.64
C ASP A 178 -8.15 -3.66 -20.77
N ALA A 179 -6.92 -3.29 -20.43
CA ALA A 179 -5.87 -2.99 -21.40
C ALA A 179 -5.26 -4.27 -21.97
N GLU A 180 -5.47 -4.53 -23.26
CA GLU A 180 -4.89 -5.66 -23.98
C GLU A 180 -3.68 -5.29 -24.82
N GLY A 181 -3.57 -4.04 -25.27
CA GLY A 181 -2.49 -3.57 -26.12
C GLY A 181 -1.86 -2.29 -25.64
N LEU A 182 -0.54 -2.17 -25.83
CA LEU A 182 0.23 -0.95 -25.68
C LEU A 182 1.10 -0.74 -26.91
N SER A 183 1.09 0.47 -27.45
CA SER A 183 1.95 0.85 -28.57
C SER A 183 2.39 2.30 -28.47
N THR A 184 3.45 2.65 -29.15
CA THR A 184 3.90 4.04 -29.30
C THR A 184 4.17 4.37 -30.74
N ALA A 185 3.61 5.48 -31.22
CA ALA A 185 3.82 5.99 -32.56
C ALA A 185 3.69 7.51 -32.57
N GLY A 186 4.55 8.19 -33.33
CA GLY A 186 4.51 9.65 -33.46
C GLY A 186 4.65 10.40 -32.14
N GLY A 187 5.41 9.84 -31.18
CA GLY A 187 5.60 10.45 -29.85
C GLY A 187 4.39 10.33 -28.92
N ARG A 188 3.46 9.46 -29.23
CA ARG A 188 2.24 9.23 -28.40
C ARG A 188 2.11 7.75 -28.04
N TRP A 189 1.74 7.49 -26.81
CA TRP A 189 1.34 6.20 -26.31
C TRP A 189 -0.12 5.93 -26.61
N THR A 190 -0.44 4.72 -26.98
CA THR A 190 -1.81 4.25 -27.19
C THR A 190 -2.05 3.00 -26.35
N VAL A 191 -3.09 3.05 -25.55
CA VAL A 191 -3.65 1.90 -24.81
C VAL A 191 -4.85 1.39 -25.59
N GLU A 192 -4.84 0.12 -25.98
CA GLU A 192 -5.95 -0.56 -26.64
C GLU A 192 -6.65 -1.47 -25.63
N ALA A 193 -7.94 -1.23 -25.43
CA ALA A 193 -8.76 -2.02 -24.52
C ALA A 193 -9.33 -3.26 -25.22
N SER A 194 -9.70 -4.29 -24.45
CA SER A 194 -10.29 -5.55 -24.94
C SER A 194 -11.60 -5.38 -25.73
N ASP A 195 -12.29 -4.27 -25.51
CA ASP A 195 -13.51 -3.91 -26.24
C ASP A 195 -13.27 -3.06 -27.51
N GLY A 196 -11.99 -2.87 -27.88
CA GLY A 196 -11.58 -2.12 -29.07
C GLY A 196 -11.47 -0.62 -28.88
N ARG A 197 -11.80 -0.06 -27.69
CA ARG A 197 -11.56 1.34 -27.40
C ARG A 197 -10.06 1.64 -27.39
N LYS A 198 -9.69 2.84 -27.88
CA LYS A 198 -8.30 3.31 -27.91
C LYS A 198 -8.18 4.64 -27.18
N PHE A 199 -7.18 4.71 -26.32
CA PHE A 199 -6.86 5.90 -25.53
C PHE A 199 -5.42 6.32 -25.87
N SER A 200 -5.19 7.60 -26.10
CA SER A 200 -3.86 8.05 -26.54
C SER A 200 -3.44 9.36 -25.87
N ALA A 201 -2.20 9.40 -25.38
CA ALA A 201 -1.56 10.59 -24.83
C ALA A 201 -0.06 10.64 -25.15
N PRO A 202 0.59 11.82 -25.07
CA PRO A 202 2.04 11.92 -25.17
C PRO A 202 2.77 11.13 -24.06
N GLN A 203 2.14 11.01 -22.89
CA GLN A 203 2.75 10.38 -21.72
C GLN A 203 1.86 9.27 -21.16
N LEU A 204 2.48 8.19 -20.66
CA LEU A 204 1.83 7.04 -20.04
C LEU A 204 2.51 6.73 -18.71
N LEU A 205 1.73 6.73 -17.62
CA LEU A 205 2.12 6.24 -16.31
C LEU A 205 1.55 4.84 -16.07
N LEU A 206 2.40 3.84 -15.86
CA LEU A 206 2.00 2.48 -15.52
C LEU A 206 1.89 2.33 -14.00
N ALA A 207 0.68 2.01 -13.52
CA ALA A 207 0.37 1.71 -12.13
C ALA A 207 -0.57 0.48 -11.98
N PRO A 208 -0.41 -0.61 -12.79
CA PRO A 208 -1.36 -1.71 -12.89
C PRO A 208 -1.30 -2.71 -11.73
N GLY A 209 -0.59 -2.40 -10.64
CA GLY A 209 -0.48 -3.26 -9.47
C GLY A 209 0.12 -4.64 -9.81
N ALA A 210 -0.54 -5.71 -9.37
CA ALA A 210 -0.07 -7.09 -9.55
C ALA A 210 -0.09 -7.57 -11.02
N TRP A 211 -0.72 -6.83 -11.93
CA TRP A 211 -0.83 -7.19 -13.36
C TRP A 211 0.27 -6.59 -14.24
N VAL A 212 1.30 -6.04 -13.63
CA VAL A 212 2.40 -5.36 -14.34
C VAL A 212 3.08 -6.26 -15.37
N GLN A 213 3.32 -7.54 -15.10
CA GLN A 213 4.02 -8.43 -15.99
C GLN A 213 3.33 -8.56 -17.34
N GLY A 214 2.03 -8.85 -17.38
CA GLY A 214 1.28 -9.01 -18.62
C GLY A 214 1.25 -7.76 -19.50
N ILE A 215 1.46 -6.58 -18.91
CA ILE A 215 1.58 -5.30 -19.62
C ILE A 215 3.03 -5.05 -20.04
N ALA A 216 3.98 -5.30 -19.16
CA ALA A 216 5.41 -5.07 -19.41
C ALA A 216 5.96 -5.97 -20.52
N ASP A 217 5.53 -7.23 -20.58
CA ASP A 217 5.95 -8.19 -21.61
C ASP A 217 5.61 -7.72 -23.04
N LYS A 218 4.61 -6.84 -23.19
CA LYS A 218 4.21 -6.28 -24.49
C LYS A 218 5.08 -5.10 -24.93
N VAL A 219 5.75 -4.41 -24.00
CA VAL A 219 6.44 -3.14 -24.29
C VAL A 219 7.94 -3.22 -23.99
N LEU A 220 8.31 -3.85 -22.87
CA LEU A 220 9.68 -3.89 -22.37
C LEU A 220 10.00 -5.28 -21.77
N PRO A 221 9.87 -6.36 -22.54
CA PRO A 221 10.04 -7.73 -22.03
C PRO A 221 11.44 -8.00 -21.47
N GLN A 222 12.44 -7.22 -21.87
CA GLN A 222 13.83 -7.33 -21.42
C GLN A 222 14.09 -6.71 -20.04
N LEU A 223 13.16 -5.93 -19.49
CA LEU A 223 13.35 -5.28 -18.20
C LEU A 223 12.92 -6.21 -17.05
N GLU A 224 13.89 -6.90 -16.45
CA GLU A 224 13.69 -7.79 -15.31
C GLU A 224 12.93 -7.13 -14.15
N VAL A 225 13.18 -5.83 -13.91
CA VAL A 225 12.54 -5.05 -12.84
C VAL A 225 11.00 -4.98 -12.97
N LEU A 226 10.47 -5.20 -14.17
CA LEU A 226 9.04 -5.23 -14.47
C LEU A 226 8.42 -6.62 -14.36
N LYS A 227 9.18 -7.67 -14.10
CA LYS A 227 8.69 -9.04 -13.87
C LYS A 227 8.03 -9.16 -12.49
N GLY A 228 7.04 -8.30 -12.24
CA GLY A 228 6.25 -8.33 -11.02
C GLY A 228 5.32 -9.54 -10.98
N PHE A 229 4.97 -9.97 -9.78
CA PHE A 229 4.13 -11.13 -9.54
C PHE A 229 3.09 -10.86 -8.43
N PRO A 230 1.94 -11.55 -8.47
CA PRO A 230 0.95 -11.45 -7.41
C PRO A 230 1.38 -12.24 -6.17
N VAL A 231 1.22 -11.63 -5.00
CA VAL A 231 1.34 -12.32 -3.70
C VAL A 231 0.02 -12.18 -2.97
N LYS A 232 -0.72 -13.29 -2.84
CA LYS A 232 -2.02 -13.32 -2.20
C LYS A 232 -1.90 -13.09 -0.69
N GLY A 233 -2.87 -12.37 -0.14
CA GLY A 233 -3.11 -12.26 1.29
C GLY A 233 -4.57 -12.39 1.57
N GLN A 234 -4.93 -13.31 2.46
CA GLN A 234 -6.29 -13.45 2.98
C GLN A 234 -6.45 -12.62 4.22
N MET A 235 -7.63 -12.07 4.42
CA MET A 235 -8.03 -11.27 5.55
C MET A 235 -9.46 -11.59 5.96
N MET A 236 -9.80 -11.26 7.20
CA MET A 236 -11.16 -11.31 7.70
C MET A 236 -11.48 -10.07 8.54
N GLU A 237 -12.75 -9.85 8.76
CA GLU A 237 -13.28 -8.86 9.67
C GLU A 237 -14.11 -9.55 10.75
N LEU A 238 -13.88 -9.14 11.99
CA LEU A 238 -14.67 -9.55 13.14
C LEU A 238 -15.50 -8.36 13.64
N LYS A 239 -16.73 -8.63 14.06
CA LYS A 239 -17.49 -7.72 14.89
C LYS A 239 -17.15 -7.97 16.34
N VAL A 240 -16.61 -6.96 17.02
CA VAL A 240 -16.08 -7.10 18.37
C VAL A 240 -16.71 -6.07 19.32
N PRO A 241 -16.93 -6.44 20.59
CA PRO A 241 -17.33 -5.45 21.60
C PRO A 241 -16.20 -4.45 21.85
N ALA A 242 -16.54 -3.23 22.29
CA ALA A 242 -15.59 -2.13 22.49
C ALA A 242 -14.39 -2.51 23.38
N GLY A 243 -14.58 -3.34 24.39
CA GLY A 243 -13.50 -3.79 25.28
C GLY A 243 -12.44 -4.69 24.63
N LEU A 244 -12.74 -5.25 23.44
CA LEU A 244 -11.78 -6.06 22.66
C LEU A 244 -11.18 -5.30 21.46
N LEU A 245 -11.65 -4.08 21.19
CA LEU A 245 -11.13 -3.26 20.11
C LEU A 245 -9.87 -2.53 20.59
N PRO A 246 -8.68 -2.79 19.99
CA PRO A 246 -7.47 -2.05 20.35
C PRO A 246 -7.60 -0.59 19.89
N SER A 247 -6.95 0.32 20.61
CA SER A 247 -6.94 1.76 20.26
C SER A 247 -6.08 2.09 19.05
N VAL A 248 -5.12 1.22 18.73
CA VAL A 248 -4.17 1.35 17.62
C VAL A 248 -3.96 -0.01 16.94
N PRO A 249 -3.42 -0.05 15.72
CA PRO A 249 -3.03 -1.31 15.10
C PRO A 249 -2.05 -2.12 15.94
N VAL A 250 -2.30 -3.41 16.03
CA VAL A 250 -1.49 -4.37 16.78
C VAL A 250 -0.80 -5.30 15.80
N HIS A 251 0.52 -5.33 15.82
CA HIS A 251 1.32 -6.32 15.10
C HIS A 251 1.74 -7.43 16.06
N ALA A 252 1.29 -8.64 15.80
CA ALA A 252 1.81 -9.86 16.41
C ALA A 252 2.80 -10.54 15.44
N GLU A 253 3.34 -11.69 15.82
CA GLU A 253 4.36 -12.39 15.00
C GLU A 253 3.83 -12.76 13.61
N ASN A 254 2.61 -13.28 13.56
CA ASN A 254 2.02 -13.87 12.35
C ASN A 254 0.71 -13.21 11.91
N VAL A 255 0.24 -12.22 12.64
CA VAL A 255 -1.03 -11.55 12.38
C VAL A 255 -0.93 -10.08 12.78
N TYR A 256 -1.73 -9.25 12.17
CA TYR A 256 -2.04 -7.92 12.66
C TYR A 256 -3.55 -7.76 12.89
N LEU A 257 -3.89 -6.96 13.88
CA LEU A 257 -5.24 -6.59 14.25
C LEU A 257 -5.38 -5.08 14.05
N VAL A 258 -6.33 -4.64 13.22
CA VAL A 258 -6.48 -3.23 12.90
C VAL A 258 -7.90 -2.79 13.19
N PRO A 259 -8.10 -1.84 14.13
CA PRO A 259 -9.43 -1.37 14.48
C PRO A 259 -10.08 -0.60 13.32
N ARG A 260 -11.40 -0.67 13.25
CA ARG A 260 -12.24 0.08 12.31
C ARG A 260 -13.54 0.54 12.98
N GLY A 261 -13.77 1.85 12.95
CA GLY A 261 -14.97 2.40 13.59
C GLY A 261 -15.04 2.04 15.07
N LEU A 262 -16.22 1.61 15.53
CA LEU A 262 -16.50 1.38 16.94
C LEU A 262 -16.54 -0.12 17.34
N ASP A 263 -16.68 -1.03 16.37
CA ASP A 263 -16.97 -2.45 16.63
C ASP A 263 -16.39 -3.42 15.59
N ARG A 264 -15.57 -2.95 14.64
CA ARG A 264 -14.98 -3.78 13.59
C ARG A 264 -13.48 -3.95 13.82
N LEU A 265 -13.00 -5.17 13.69
CA LEU A 265 -11.58 -5.52 13.79
C LEU A 265 -11.14 -6.29 12.55
N LEU A 266 -10.22 -5.71 11.80
CA LEU A 266 -9.58 -6.41 10.68
C LEU A 266 -8.48 -7.33 11.20
N VAL A 267 -8.49 -8.56 10.72
CA VAL A 267 -7.47 -9.59 11.03
C VAL A 267 -6.75 -9.96 9.75
N GLY A 268 -5.46 -9.78 9.70
CA GLY A 268 -4.64 -10.03 8.51
C GLY A 268 -3.20 -10.42 8.85
N ALA A 269 -2.45 -10.92 7.94
CA ALA A 269 -2.88 -11.50 6.68
C ALA A 269 -1.98 -12.68 6.32
N THR A 270 -2.51 -13.61 5.55
CA THR A 270 -1.68 -14.67 4.96
C THR A 270 -0.70 -14.10 3.92
N VAL A 271 0.30 -14.91 3.55
CA VAL A 271 1.25 -14.62 2.46
C VAL A 271 1.40 -15.88 1.62
N GLU A 272 0.86 -15.85 0.40
CA GLU A 272 0.76 -17.04 -0.45
C GLU A 272 1.20 -16.73 -1.88
N THR A 273 2.02 -17.63 -2.48
CA THR A 273 2.45 -17.54 -3.87
C THR A 273 1.63 -18.52 -4.71
N VAL A 274 0.42 -18.11 -5.09
CA VAL A 274 -0.58 -18.94 -5.78
C VAL A 274 -1.08 -18.29 -7.09
N GLY A 275 -0.26 -17.44 -7.68
CA GLY A 275 -0.65 -16.67 -8.88
C GLY A 275 -1.83 -15.74 -8.59
N PHE A 276 -2.76 -15.67 -9.53
CA PHE A 276 -3.94 -14.79 -9.44
C PHE A 276 -5.15 -15.40 -8.72
N ASP A 277 -4.99 -16.52 -8.00
CA ASP A 277 -6.06 -17.13 -7.23
C ASP A 277 -6.42 -16.29 -6.01
N LYS A 278 -7.62 -15.70 -6.00
CA LYS A 278 -8.17 -14.87 -4.90
C LYS A 278 -9.19 -15.62 -4.04
N ARG A 279 -9.30 -16.93 -4.14
CA ARG A 279 -10.23 -17.69 -3.30
C ARG A 279 -9.78 -17.60 -1.83
N VAL A 280 -10.72 -17.36 -0.93
CA VAL A 280 -10.52 -17.53 0.51
C VAL A 280 -10.58 -19.02 0.83
N THR A 281 -9.63 -19.52 1.61
CA THR A 281 -9.53 -20.95 1.95
C THR A 281 -9.75 -21.18 3.45
N ALA A 282 -10.25 -22.36 3.81
CA ALA A 282 -10.42 -22.73 5.22
C ALA A 282 -9.08 -22.70 5.97
N GLU A 283 -8.00 -23.17 5.36
CA GLU A 283 -6.64 -23.11 5.93
C GLU A 283 -6.20 -21.67 6.24
N GLY A 284 -6.44 -20.74 5.30
CA GLY A 284 -6.12 -19.32 5.51
C GLY A 284 -6.92 -18.70 6.65
N LEU A 285 -8.21 -19.02 6.75
CA LEU A 285 -9.04 -18.54 7.86
C LEU A 285 -8.63 -19.17 9.20
N GLU A 286 -8.34 -20.46 9.22
CA GLU A 286 -7.82 -21.16 10.41
C GLU A 286 -6.52 -20.50 10.90
N TYR A 287 -5.58 -20.26 9.98
CA TYR A 287 -4.32 -19.57 10.30
C TYR A 287 -4.57 -18.19 10.95
N LEU A 288 -5.45 -17.38 10.37
CA LEU A 288 -5.77 -16.05 10.88
C LEU A 288 -6.45 -16.11 12.26
N LEU A 289 -7.45 -16.98 12.42
CA LEU A 289 -8.17 -17.17 13.69
C LEU A 289 -7.24 -17.68 14.78
N TYR A 290 -6.42 -18.69 14.48
CA TYR A 290 -5.47 -19.23 15.46
C TYR A 290 -4.56 -18.13 16.01
N ASN A 291 -3.90 -17.35 15.15
CA ASN A 291 -2.99 -16.28 15.55
C ASN A 291 -3.70 -15.10 16.23
N ALA A 292 -4.92 -14.78 15.81
CA ALA A 292 -5.73 -13.76 16.47
C ALA A 292 -6.11 -14.16 17.90
N PHE A 293 -6.48 -15.42 18.13
CA PHE A 293 -6.82 -15.95 19.45
C PHE A 293 -5.61 -16.08 20.38
N GLU A 294 -4.42 -16.35 19.84
CA GLU A 294 -3.18 -16.30 20.62
C GLU A 294 -2.86 -14.87 21.08
N THR A 295 -3.27 -13.88 20.29
CA THR A 295 -3.08 -12.45 20.58
C THR A 295 -4.13 -11.90 21.52
N VAL A 296 -5.40 -12.16 21.24
CA VAL A 296 -6.59 -11.73 22.01
C VAL A 296 -7.55 -12.92 22.14
N PRO A 297 -7.46 -13.69 23.23
CA PRO A 297 -8.19 -14.96 23.38
C PRO A 297 -9.72 -14.82 23.28
N ASP A 298 -10.27 -13.72 23.76
CA ASP A 298 -11.72 -13.47 23.82
C ASP A 298 -12.35 -13.22 22.44
N LEU A 299 -11.55 -13.05 21.39
CA LEU A 299 -12.04 -13.00 20.00
C LEU A 299 -12.73 -14.30 19.56
N ARG A 300 -12.54 -15.42 20.29
CA ARG A 300 -13.22 -16.70 20.00
C ARG A 300 -14.73 -16.60 20.00
N GLY A 301 -15.30 -15.68 20.76
CA GLY A 301 -16.75 -15.44 20.82
C GLY A 301 -17.29 -14.42 19.81
N CYS A 302 -16.42 -13.83 18.99
CA CYS A 302 -16.80 -12.77 18.06
C CYS A 302 -17.32 -13.31 16.72
N GLU A 303 -18.21 -12.57 16.09
CA GLU A 303 -18.77 -12.88 14.77
C GLU A 303 -17.78 -12.57 13.66
N VAL A 304 -17.58 -13.51 12.73
CA VAL A 304 -16.87 -13.25 11.44
C VAL A 304 -17.89 -12.63 10.49
N THR A 305 -17.74 -11.34 10.18
CA THR A 305 -18.69 -10.61 9.33
C THR A 305 -18.39 -10.78 7.85
N ARG A 306 -17.09 -10.87 7.49
CA ARG A 306 -16.64 -11.08 6.11
C ARG A 306 -15.20 -11.59 6.06
N SER A 307 -14.84 -12.17 4.92
CA SER A 307 -13.48 -12.55 4.57
C SER A 307 -13.22 -12.26 3.11
N TRP A 308 -11.95 -11.94 2.77
CA TRP A 308 -11.55 -11.64 1.41
C TRP A 308 -10.07 -11.94 1.18
N ALA A 309 -9.64 -11.86 -0.07
CA ALA A 309 -8.24 -11.94 -0.45
C ALA A 309 -7.88 -10.83 -1.43
N GLY A 310 -6.65 -10.34 -1.34
CA GLY A 310 -6.05 -9.38 -2.25
C GLY A 310 -4.72 -9.87 -2.80
N LEU A 311 -4.29 -9.27 -3.91
CA LEU A 311 -3.04 -9.59 -4.59
C LEU A 311 -2.07 -8.42 -4.47
N ARG A 312 -1.07 -8.57 -3.61
CA ARG A 312 0.01 -7.58 -3.47
C ARG A 312 0.88 -7.58 -4.72
N PRO A 313 1.27 -6.41 -5.24
CA PRO A 313 2.18 -6.31 -6.38
C PRO A 313 3.64 -6.56 -5.92
N GLY A 314 4.10 -7.80 -6.02
CA GLY A 314 5.50 -8.16 -5.78
C GLY A 314 6.40 -7.66 -6.91
N SER A 315 7.68 -7.44 -6.60
CA SER A 315 8.74 -7.12 -7.54
C SER A 315 9.93 -8.07 -7.33
N PRO A 316 10.76 -8.31 -8.35
CA PRO A 316 11.82 -9.31 -8.28
C PRO A 316 12.87 -9.07 -7.17
N ASP A 317 13.12 -7.81 -6.84
CA ASP A 317 14.06 -7.39 -5.80
C ASP A 317 13.37 -6.87 -4.52
N GLY A 318 12.03 -6.96 -4.44
CA GLY A 318 11.24 -6.49 -3.31
C GLY A 318 11.06 -4.97 -3.21
N TRP A 319 11.60 -4.20 -4.16
CA TRP A 319 11.58 -2.74 -4.16
C TRP A 319 10.59 -2.18 -5.19
N PRO A 320 9.97 -1.02 -4.93
CA PRO A 320 9.16 -0.32 -5.94
C PRO A 320 9.96 0.09 -7.17
N VAL A 321 9.26 0.34 -8.27
CA VAL A 321 9.84 0.98 -9.47
C VAL A 321 9.08 2.27 -9.74
N VAL A 322 9.78 3.40 -9.68
CA VAL A 322 9.16 4.73 -9.79
C VAL A 322 10.00 5.63 -10.70
N GLY A 323 9.32 6.50 -11.45
CA GLY A 323 9.95 7.49 -12.31
C GLY A 323 9.95 7.12 -13.78
N GLY A 324 10.79 7.78 -14.58
CA GLY A 324 10.84 7.60 -16.04
C GLY A 324 11.36 6.21 -16.44
N ALA A 325 10.86 5.70 -17.55
CA ALA A 325 11.30 4.46 -18.19
C ALA A 325 12.36 4.72 -19.25
N PRO A 326 13.00 3.67 -19.84
CA PRO A 326 13.94 3.85 -20.94
C PRO A 326 13.28 4.29 -22.26
N LEU A 327 11.95 4.26 -22.34
CA LEU A 327 11.21 4.74 -23.52
C LEU A 327 10.65 6.13 -23.26
N PRO A 328 10.76 7.07 -24.20
CA PRO A 328 10.24 8.43 -24.05
C PRO A 328 8.74 8.45 -23.72
N GLY A 329 8.36 9.28 -22.78
CA GLY A 329 6.97 9.44 -22.35
C GLY A 329 6.39 8.27 -21.57
N LEU A 330 7.21 7.29 -21.14
CA LEU A 330 6.77 6.19 -20.28
C LEU A 330 7.29 6.38 -18.86
N HIS A 331 6.43 6.16 -17.88
CA HIS A 331 6.71 6.33 -16.45
C HIS A 331 6.16 5.17 -15.63
N PHE A 332 6.71 4.96 -14.44
CA PHE A 332 6.39 3.85 -13.56
C PHE A 332 5.96 4.30 -12.16
N ALA A 333 4.97 3.60 -11.61
CA ALA A 333 4.56 3.62 -10.21
C ALA A 333 4.16 2.20 -9.79
N LEU A 334 5.14 1.32 -9.60
CA LEU A 334 4.99 -0.14 -9.57
C LEU A 334 5.57 -0.77 -8.29
N GLY A 335 5.17 -1.99 -7.99
CA GLY A 335 5.90 -2.94 -7.14
C GLY A 335 5.98 -2.58 -5.66
N ALA A 336 5.05 -1.79 -5.12
CA ALA A 336 5.09 -1.36 -3.72
C ALA A 336 4.74 -2.46 -2.69
N PHE A 337 4.49 -3.69 -3.12
CA PHE A 337 4.18 -4.87 -2.31
C PHE A 337 3.18 -4.58 -1.18
N ARG A 338 3.62 -4.61 0.09
CA ARG A 338 2.79 -4.33 1.28
C ARG A 338 2.63 -2.83 1.55
N ARG A 339 3.52 -1.99 1.01
CA ARG A 339 3.71 -0.59 1.39
C ARG A 339 3.06 0.41 0.43
N GLY A 340 2.08 -0.05 -0.40
CA GLY A 340 1.43 0.81 -1.39
C GLY A 340 0.74 2.04 -0.80
N ILE A 341 0.02 1.88 0.30
CA ILE A 341 -0.61 2.99 1.01
C ILE A 341 0.45 3.89 1.65
N LEU A 342 1.37 3.31 2.42
CA LEU A 342 2.49 4.04 3.03
C LEU A 342 3.24 4.90 2.01
N LEU A 343 3.58 4.34 0.84
CA LEU A 343 4.38 5.01 -0.18
C LEU A 343 3.57 5.94 -1.11
N CYS A 344 2.25 5.97 -0.99
CA CYS A 344 1.39 6.74 -1.89
C CYS A 344 1.80 8.22 -2.03
N PRO A 345 2.07 9.00 -0.96
CA PRO A 345 2.48 10.39 -1.11
C PRO A 345 3.81 10.55 -1.87
N LEU A 346 4.84 9.79 -1.50
CA LEU A 346 6.16 9.88 -2.13
C LEU A 346 6.12 9.43 -3.61
N VAL A 347 5.41 8.33 -3.89
CA VAL A 347 5.27 7.82 -5.27
C VAL A 347 4.48 8.80 -6.14
N ALA A 348 3.42 9.39 -5.60
CA ALA A 348 2.63 10.38 -6.33
C ALA A 348 3.46 11.64 -6.70
N GLU A 349 4.26 12.14 -5.76
CA GLU A 349 5.21 13.24 -6.02
C GLU A 349 6.27 12.85 -7.06
N ALA A 350 6.87 11.66 -6.91
CA ALA A 350 7.89 11.17 -7.83
C ALA A 350 7.36 10.92 -9.24
N ALA A 351 6.14 10.38 -9.37
CA ALA A 351 5.48 10.19 -10.66
C ALA A 351 5.19 11.55 -11.33
N ALA A 352 4.70 12.52 -10.57
CA ALA A 352 4.45 13.87 -11.08
C ALA A 352 5.76 14.54 -11.52
N ALA A 353 6.80 14.49 -10.71
CA ALA A 353 8.13 15.04 -11.06
C ALA A 353 8.67 14.40 -12.34
N SER A 354 8.56 13.07 -12.47
CA SER A 354 9.01 12.33 -13.66
C SER A 354 8.29 12.77 -14.93
N VAL A 355 6.96 12.87 -14.88
CA VAL A 355 6.13 13.30 -16.03
C VAL A 355 6.42 14.73 -16.43
N LEU A 356 6.68 15.61 -15.44
CA LEU A 356 7.02 17.02 -15.67
C LEU A 356 8.48 17.24 -16.08
N GLY A 357 9.29 16.18 -16.19
CA GLY A 357 10.73 16.29 -16.49
C GLY A 357 11.54 16.91 -15.36
N GLN A 358 11.04 16.89 -14.15
CA GLN A 358 11.70 17.39 -12.94
C GLN A 358 12.53 16.29 -12.26
N PRO A 359 13.55 16.63 -11.44
CA PRO A 359 14.27 15.66 -10.64
C PRO A 359 13.33 14.94 -9.67
N LEU A 360 13.51 13.61 -9.53
CA LEU A 360 12.80 12.84 -8.52
C LEU A 360 13.17 13.32 -7.11
N PRO A 361 12.23 13.25 -6.14
CA PRO A 361 12.56 13.36 -4.73
C PRO A 361 13.76 12.45 -4.38
N GLU A 362 14.66 12.93 -3.53
CA GLU A 362 15.91 12.23 -3.25
C GLU A 362 15.66 10.79 -2.77
N GLU A 363 14.70 10.62 -1.89
CA GLU A 363 14.36 9.33 -1.28
C GLU A 363 13.66 8.37 -2.26
N ALA A 364 13.12 8.88 -3.38
CA ALA A 364 12.54 8.05 -4.44
C ALA A 364 13.57 7.61 -5.49
N ARG A 365 14.75 8.24 -5.55
CA ARG A 365 15.81 7.90 -6.53
C ARG A 365 16.27 6.44 -6.47
N PRO A 366 16.38 5.79 -5.30
CA PRO A 366 16.72 4.37 -5.23
C PRO A 366 15.70 3.45 -5.91
N PHE A 367 14.49 3.94 -6.20
CA PHE A 367 13.43 3.18 -6.87
C PHE A 367 13.44 3.31 -8.40
N ALA A 368 14.44 3.97 -8.98
CA ALA A 368 14.57 4.08 -10.42
C ALA A 368 14.69 2.70 -11.09
N TRP A 369 14.14 2.57 -12.31
CA TRP A 369 14.13 1.29 -13.05
C TRP A 369 15.55 0.75 -13.35
N ASN A 370 16.53 1.63 -13.47
CA ASN A 370 17.92 1.31 -13.78
C ASN A 370 18.82 1.19 -12.54
N ARG A 371 18.24 1.04 -11.37
CA ARG A 371 18.99 0.80 -10.13
C ARG A 371 19.85 -0.46 -10.23
N VAL A 372 21.00 -0.46 -9.58
CA VAL A 372 21.80 -1.67 -9.43
C VAL A 372 20.98 -2.69 -8.64
N LYS A 373 20.85 -3.92 -9.17
CA LYS A 373 20.11 -4.99 -8.49
C LYS A 373 20.75 -5.22 -7.11
N VAL A 374 20.00 -4.97 -6.06
CA VAL A 374 20.31 -5.51 -4.73
C VAL A 374 19.84 -6.97 -4.79
N PRO A 375 20.71 -7.96 -4.53
CA PRO A 375 20.25 -9.34 -4.42
C PRO A 375 19.15 -9.40 -3.38
N ALA A 376 18.00 -9.98 -3.73
CA ALA A 376 16.96 -10.27 -2.74
C ALA A 376 17.61 -11.13 -1.65
N GLY A 377 17.66 -10.62 -0.45
CA GLY A 377 17.99 -11.43 0.73
C GLY A 377 16.94 -12.54 0.81
N VAL A 378 17.41 -13.78 0.76
CA VAL A 378 16.64 -15.01 0.93
C VAL A 378 16.05 -15.09 2.32
#